data_209c8cbce85decf97fdb205dac56d205
#
_entry.id   209c8cbce85decf97fdb205dac56d205
#
_cell.length_a   1.000
_cell.length_b   1.000
_cell.length_c   1.000
_cell.angle_alpha   90.00
_cell.angle_beta   90.00
_cell.angle_gamma   90.00
#
_symmetry.space_group_name_H-M   'P 1'
#
loop_
_entity.id
_entity.type
_entity.pdbx_description
1 polymer ?
#
loop_
_entity_poly.entity_id
_entity_poly.type
_entity_poly.pdbx_seq_one_letter_code
_entity_poly.pdbx_strand_id
1 'polypeptide(L)'
;MTRDVGGLIRVAEERDAPAIAGIYAPAITDGVISFELTPPDAQEMLRRIVAIQQQYPWLVYEESETVLGYVYASVHNERAAYRWSVDVTAYIRHDAHRRGIGRALYTALFEILVLQGYRTACAGVTLPNTASVQMHAAMGFKEVGVYHDVGYKFGKWHDVGWYERSLAAHVLEPPEPVPFPELAGTTHVKAAFARAAGLIKST
;
A
#
# COMPACT_ATOMS: atom_id res chain seq x y z
N MET A 1 26.34 22.52 9.41
CA MET A 1 25.64 22.23 8.15
C MET A 1 24.87 20.92 8.34
N THR A 2 23.65 20.99 8.84
CA THR A 2 22.72 19.87 8.86
C THR A 2 22.36 19.56 7.42
N ARG A 3 22.74 18.38 6.91
CA ARG A 3 22.19 17.88 5.67
C ARG A 3 20.69 17.77 5.88
N ASP A 4 19.94 18.55 5.14
CA ASP A 4 18.51 18.33 4.94
C ASP A 4 18.39 16.94 4.29
N VAL A 5 18.22 15.93 5.13
CA VAL A 5 18.02 14.55 4.68
C VAL A 5 16.53 14.47 4.35
N GLY A 6 16.18 15.02 3.19
CA GLY A 6 14.84 14.84 2.64
C GLY A 6 14.47 13.37 2.71
N GLY A 7 13.21 13.08 3.08
CA GLY A 7 12.76 11.68 3.17
C GLY A 7 12.82 10.98 1.82
N LEU A 8 12.96 9.67 1.85
CA LEU A 8 13.06 8.84 0.65
C LEU A 8 12.01 7.74 0.63
N ILE A 9 11.58 7.40 -0.57
CA ILE A 9 10.79 6.17 -0.82
C ILE A 9 11.76 5.10 -1.29
N ARG A 10 11.66 3.94 -0.69
CA ARG A 10 12.48 2.77 -1.02
C ARG A 10 11.71 1.47 -0.82
N VAL A 11 12.30 0.38 -1.28
CA VAL A 11 11.81 -0.97 -0.98
C VAL A 11 11.96 -1.24 0.53
N ALA A 12 10.98 -1.91 1.13
CA ALA A 12 11.09 -2.36 2.52
C ALA A 12 12.19 -3.43 2.66
N GLU A 13 12.92 -3.34 3.74
CA GLU A 13 13.99 -4.25 4.14
C GLU A 13 13.58 -5.01 5.42
N GLU A 14 14.28 -6.09 5.74
CA GLU A 14 13.99 -6.88 6.97
C GLU A 14 14.00 -6.03 8.24
N ARG A 15 14.92 -5.06 8.31
CA ARG A 15 15.04 -4.12 9.44
C ARG A 15 13.81 -3.24 9.67
N ASP A 16 12.94 -3.11 8.68
CA ASP A 16 11.75 -2.26 8.76
C ASP A 16 10.57 -2.96 9.43
N ALA A 17 10.61 -4.28 9.56
CA ALA A 17 9.51 -5.07 10.08
C ALA A 17 9.00 -4.61 11.45
N PRO A 18 9.85 -4.25 12.45
CA PRO A 18 9.37 -3.71 13.72
C PRO A 18 8.63 -2.38 13.57
N ALA A 19 9.14 -1.47 12.74
CA ALA A 19 8.51 -0.17 12.50
C ALA A 19 7.18 -0.31 11.76
N ILE A 20 7.12 -1.17 10.75
CA ILE A 20 5.90 -1.49 9.98
C ILE A 20 4.84 -2.11 10.90
N ALA A 21 5.22 -3.08 11.76
CA ALA A 21 4.32 -3.66 12.75
C ALA A 21 3.79 -2.59 13.71
N GLY A 22 4.64 -1.68 14.18
CA GLY A 22 4.25 -0.56 15.06
C GLY A 22 3.30 0.44 14.40
N ILE A 23 3.46 0.70 13.10
CA ILE A 23 2.52 1.54 12.32
C ILE A 23 1.17 0.86 12.13
N TYR A 24 1.17 -0.47 11.97
CA TYR A 24 -0.04 -1.25 11.73
C TYR A 24 -0.86 -1.53 13.00
N ALA A 25 -0.20 -1.73 14.14
CA ALA A 25 -0.85 -2.13 15.38
C ALA A 25 -2.05 -1.26 15.79
N PRO A 26 -2.01 0.08 15.75
CA PRO A 26 -3.16 0.93 16.08
C PRO A 26 -4.38 0.72 15.19
N ALA A 27 -4.20 0.33 13.92
CA ALA A 27 -5.32 0.01 13.02
C ALA A 27 -6.09 -1.24 13.48
N ILE A 28 -5.47 -2.07 14.31
CA ILE A 28 -6.06 -3.29 14.89
C ILE A 28 -6.60 -3.01 16.28
N THR A 29 -5.80 -2.37 17.17
CA THR A 29 -6.13 -2.23 18.60
C THR A 29 -7.08 -1.08 18.89
N ASP A 30 -6.95 0.03 18.15
CA ASP A 30 -7.62 1.29 18.48
C ASP A 30 -8.86 1.55 17.59
N GLY A 31 -9.15 0.62 16.65
CA GLY A 31 -10.26 0.80 15.73
C GLY A 31 -10.53 -0.41 14.83
N VAL A 32 -11.30 -0.15 13.81
CA VAL A 32 -11.81 -1.17 12.87
C VAL A 32 -11.21 -1.03 11.46
N ILE A 33 -10.13 -0.26 11.32
CA ILE A 33 -9.46 -0.07 10.03
C ILE A 33 -8.95 -1.41 9.49
N SER A 34 -8.44 -2.28 10.37
CA SER A 34 -8.14 -3.67 10.06
C SER A 34 -9.07 -4.59 10.83
N PHE A 35 -9.49 -5.69 10.19
CA PHE A 35 -10.27 -6.75 10.84
C PHE A 35 -9.42 -7.83 11.50
N GLU A 36 -8.09 -7.72 11.48
CA GLU A 36 -7.28 -8.56 12.35
C GLU A 36 -7.62 -8.28 13.82
N LEU A 37 -7.53 -9.32 14.65
CA LEU A 37 -7.87 -9.24 16.08
C LEU A 37 -6.64 -9.06 16.95
N THR A 38 -5.48 -9.54 16.48
CA THR A 38 -4.19 -9.47 17.18
C THR A 38 -3.15 -8.85 16.27
N PRO A 39 -2.46 -7.80 16.71
CA PRO A 39 -1.37 -7.22 15.92
C PRO A 39 -0.26 -8.25 15.68
N PRO A 40 0.27 -8.33 14.45
CA PRO A 40 1.45 -9.13 14.17
C PRO A 40 2.66 -8.56 14.91
N ASP A 41 3.49 -9.44 15.44
CA ASP A 41 4.80 -9.05 15.92
C ASP A 41 5.77 -8.78 14.76
N ALA A 42 6.99 -8.33 15.09
CA ALA A 42 8.00 -8.01 14.08
C ALA A 42 8.40 -9.24 13.24
N GLN A 43 8.41 -10.44 13.82
CA GLN A 43 8.76 -11.67 13.13
C GLN A 43 7.67 -12.09 12.13
N GLU A 44 6.41 -12.02 12.53
CA GLU A 44 5.26 -12.23 11.64
C GLU A 44 5.23 -11.20 10.52
N MET A 45 5.47 -9.91 10.83
CA MET A 45 5.53 -8.86 9.82
C MET A 45 6.66 -9.10 8.82
N LEU A 46 7.83 -9.51 9.29
CA LEU A 46 8.94 -9.89 8.41
C LEU A 46 8.55 -11.02 7.44
N ARG A 47 7.89 -12.07 7.94
CA ARG A 47 7.43 -13.18 7.09
C ARG A 47 6.48 -12.68 5.99
N ARG A 48 5.55 -11.76 6.33
CA ARG A 48 4.63 -11.15 5.36
C ARG A 48 5.36 -10.32 4.31
N ILE A 49 6.32 -9.49 4.72
CA ILE A 49 7.13 -8.68 3.82
C ILE A 49 7.87 -9.57 2.82
N VAL A 50 8.60 -10.57 3.33
CA VAL A 50 9.38 -11.50 2.49
C VAL A 50 8.49 -12.27 1.51
N ALA A 51 7.34 -12.77 1.98
CA ALA A 51 6.41 -13.51 1.14
C ALA A 51 5.81 -12.65 0.02
N ILE A 52 5.37 -11.44 0.34
CA ILE A 52 4.78 -10.51 -0.63
C ILE A 52 5.82 -10.05 -1.65
N GLN A 53 7.05 -9.76 -1.22
CA GLN A 53 8.11 -9.27 -2.09
C GLN A 53 8.59 -10.28 -3.14
N GLN A 54 8.20 -11.55 -3.04
CA GLN A 54 8.46 -12.52 -4.11
C GLN A 54 7.75 -12.14 -5.43
N GLN A 55 6.62 -11.43 -5.35
CA GLN A 55 5.82 -11.06 -6.50
C GLN A 55 5.50 -9.56 -6.56
N TYR A 56 5.23 -8.92 -5.42
CA TYR A 56 4.69 -7.57 -5.34
C TYR A 56 5.64 -6.60 -4.63
N PRO A 57 5.61 -5.30 -4.97
CA PRO A 57 6.37 -4.30 -4.24
C PRO A 57 5.80 -4.07 -2.83
N TRP A 58 6.69 -3.94 -1.86
CA TRP A 58 6.43 -3.41 -0.52
C TRP A 58 7.35 -2.23 -0.30
N LEU A 59 6.80 -1.02 -0.22
CA LEU A 59 7.54 0.23 -0.18
C LEU A 59 7.36 0.92 1.16
N VAL A 60 8.39 1.60 1.62
CA VAL A 60 8.36 2.46 2.81
C VAL A 60 8.74 3.89 2.46
N TYR A 61 8.23 4.84 3.22
CA TYR A 61 8.76 6.19 3.29
C TYR A 61 9.55 6.35 4.58
N GLU A 62 10.81 6.70 4.43
CA GLU A 62 11.76 6.90 5.52
C GLU A 62 12.22 8.36 5.56
N GLU A 63 12.27 8.95 6.75
CA GLU A 63 12.82 10.28 7.01
C GLU A 63 13.66 10.21 8.28
N SER A 64 14.90 10.68 8.20
CA SER A 64 15.85 10.64 9.34
C SER A 64 15.91 9.25 10.00
N GLU A 65 16.11 8.22 9.19
CA GLU A 65 16.19 6.79 9.61
C GLU A 65 14.92 6.24 10.28
N THR A 66 13.80 6.96 10.16
CA THR A 66 12.52 6.56 10.74
C THR A 66 11.50 6.28 9.64
N VAL A 67 10.91 5.08 9.64
CA VAL A 67 9.80 4.74 8.75
C VAL A 67 8.53 5.44 9.23
N LEU A 68 7.94 6.25 8.34
CA LEU A 68 6.73 7.03 8.62
C LEU A 68 5.48 6.49 7.95
N GLY A 69 5.62 5.54 7.04
CA GLY A 69 4.50 4.92 6.36
C GLY A 69 4.98 3.88 5.35
N TYR A 70 4.06 3.06 4.92
CA TYR A 70 4.32 2.01 3.95
C TYR A 70 3.12 1.76 3.05
N VAL A 71 3.38 1.14 1.91
CA VAL A 71 2.38 0.70 0.93
C VAL A 71 2.84 -0.62 0.34
N TYR A 72 1.90 -1.50 0.01
CA TYR A 72 2.21 -2.73 -0.71
C TYR A 72 1.04 -3.13 -1.62
N ALA A 73 1.31 -4.01 -2.57
CA ALA A 73 0.31 -4.74 -3.31
C ALA A 73 0.31 -6.21 -2.88
N SER A 74 -0.82 -6.86 -3.09
CA SER A 74 -0.99 -8.30 -2.85
C SER A 74 -1.94 -8.92 -3.87
N VAL A 75 -2.06 -10.25 -3.84
CA VAL A 75 -2.99 -10.97 -4.69
C VAL A 75 -4.43 -10.52 -4.43
N HIS A 76 -5.16 -10.14 -5.48
CA HIS A 76 -6.58 -9.81 -5.38
C HIS A 76 -7.44 -11.09 -5.23
N ASN A 77 -7.12 -12.11 -6.01
CA ASN A 77 -7.82 -13.39 -5.98
C ASN A 77 -6.89 -14.49 -6.50
N GLU A 78 -6.92 -15.67 -5.86
CA GLU A 78 -6.05 -16.80 -6.21
C GLU A 78 -6.33 -17.44 -7.56
N ARG A 79 -7.53 -17.21 -8.14
CA ARG A 79 -7.89 -17.77 -9.45
C ARG A 79 -7.10 -17.09 -10.55
N ALA A 80 -6.48 -17.87 -11.43
CA ALA A 80 -5.53 -17.41 -12.44
C ALA A 80 -6.05 -16.28 -13.36
N ALA A 81 -7.34 -16.22 -13.64
CA ALA A 81 -7.91 -15.17 -14.49
C ALA A 81 -7.84 -13.76 -13.85
N TYR A 82 -7.61 -13.65 -12.54
CA TYR A 82 -7.47 -12.37 -11.82
C TYR A 82 -6.02 -11.87 -11.73
N ARG A 83 -5.06 -12.57 -12.33
CA ARG A 83 -3.62 -12.30 -12.15
C ARG A 83 -3.14 -10.90 -12.55
N TRP A 84 -3.93 -10.15 -13.31
CA TRP A 84 -3.63 -8.76 -13.68
C TRP A 84 -4.26 -7.72 -12.75
N SER A 85 -4.95 -8.18 -11.70
CA SER A 85 -5.53 -7.34 -10.64
C SER A 85 -4.80 -7.55 -9.33
N VAL A 86 -4.64 -6.49 -8.55
CA VAL A 86 -3.99 -6.52 -7.24
C VAL A 86 -4.84 -5.79 -6.20
N ASP A 87 -4.77 -6.22 -4.96
CA ASP A 87 -5.17 -5.40 -3.82
C ASP A 87 -4.02 -4.48 -3.41
N VAL A 88 -4.35 -3.28 -2.99
CA VAL A 88 -3.36 -2.31 -2.51
C VAL A 88 -3.71 -1.82 -1.11
N THR A 89 -2.68 -1.65 -0.28
CA THR A 89 -2.83 -1.30 1.13
C THR A 89 -1.78 -0.26 1.51
N ALA A 90 -2.19 0.77 2.25
CA ALA A 90 -1.28 1.79 2.77
C ALA A 90 -1.59 2.12 4.23
N TYR A 91 -0.55 2.27 5.03
CA TYR A 91 -0.63 2.77 6.41
C TYR A 91 0.42 3.84 6.64
N ILE A 92 -0.01 4.93 7.24
CA ILE A 92 0.85 6.07 7.57
C ILE A 92 0.79 6.28 9.07
N ARG A 93 1.95 6.49 9.70
CA ARG A 93 2.04 6.82 11.12
C ARG A 93 1.20 8.06 11.44
N HIS A 94 0.46 8.04 12.53
CA HIS A 94 -0.57 9.04 12.84
C HIS A 94 -0.02 10.48 12.84
N ASP A 95 1.17 10.69 13.41
CA ASP A 95 1.84 12.00 13.50
C ASP A 95 2.44 12.49 12.16
N ALA A 96 2.46 11.61 11.14
CA ALA A 96 2.92 11.92 9.78
C ALA A 96 1.78 12.12 8.77
N HIS A 97 0.53 12.13 9.23
CA HIS A 97 -0.62 12.36 8.36
C HIS A 97 -0.62 13.75 7.72
N ARG A 98 -1.32 13.91 6.60
CA ARG A 98 -1.51 15.16 5.83
C ARG A 98 -0.25 15.79 5.25
N ARG A 99 0.89 15.10 5.29
CA ARG A 99 2.15 15.51 4.67
C ARG A 99 2.29 15.08 3.20
N GLY A 100 1.32 14.34 2.67
CA GLY A 100 1.34 13.83 1.28
C GLY A 100 2.01 12.45 1.14
N ILE A 101 2.50 11.84 2.23
CA ILE A 101 3.22 10.57 2.23
C ILE A 101 2.40 9.45 1.58
N GLY A 102 1.13 9.28 1.97
CA GLY A 102 0.27 8.25 1.39
C GLY A 102 0.07 8.42 -0.12
N ARG A 103 -0.11 9.66 -0.58
CA ARG A 103 -0.18 9.98 -2.02
C ARG A 103 1.11 9.62 -2.75
N ALA A 104 2.25 9.98 -2.18
CA ALA A 104 3.55 9.69 -2.76
C ALA A 104 3.81 8.18 -2.86
N LEU A 105 3.56 7.45 -1.77
CA LEU A 105 3.70 5.99 -1.74
C LEU A 105 2.81 5.30 -2.78
N TYR A 106 1.53 5.66 -2.87
CA TYR A 106 0.63 5.11 -3.90
C TYR A 106 1.09 5.48 -5.31
N THR A 107 1.60 6.70 -5.54
CA THR A 107 2.10 7.09 -6.86
C THR A 107 3.27 6.20 -7.28
N ALA A 108 4.25 5.98 -6.39
CA ALA A 108 5.36 5.08 -6.66
C ALA A 108 4.88 3.63 -6.90
N LEU A 109 3.98 3.14 -6.04
CA LEU A 109 3.43 1.79 -6.17
C LEU A 109 2.74 1.58 -7.53
N PHE A 110 1.87 2.51 -7.95
CA PHE A 110 1.12 2.36 -9.20
C PHE A 110 2.02 2.40 -10.42
N GLU A 111 3.05 3.26 -10.45
CA GLU A 111 4.03 3.27 -11.52
C GLU A 111 4.75 1.91 -11.64
N ILE A 112 5.15 1.33 -10.51
CA ILE A 112 5.81 0.02 -10.49
C ILE A 112 4.85 -1.09 -10.92
N LEU A 113 3.60 -1.09 -10.45
CA LEU A 113 2.60 -2.08 -10.85
C LEU A 113 2.32 -2.04 -12.37
N VAL A 114 2.30 -0.86 -12.95
CA VAL A 114 2.19 -0.71 -14.43
C VAL A 114 3.41 -1.32 -15.13
N LEU A 115 4.63 -1.10 -14.62
CA LEU A 115 5.84 -1.71 -15.17
C LEU A 115 5.82 -3.24 -15.04
N GLN A 116 5.25 -3.78 -13.99
CA GLN A 116 5.05 -5.22 -13.81
C GLN A 116 4.00 -5.80 -14.78
N GLY A 117 3.12 -4.98 -15.35
CA GLY A 117 2.05 -5.42 -16.25
C GLY A 117 0.67 -5.54 -15.60
N TYR A 118 0.49 -5.13 -14.33
CA TYR A 118 -0.82 -5.08 -13.70
C TYR A 118 -1.73 -4.04 -14.34
N ARG A 119 -3.05 -4.29 -14.32
CA ARG A 119 -4.06 -3.48 -15.01
C ARG A 119 -5.06 -2.82 -14.07
N THR A 120 -5.37 -3.47 -12.96
CA THR A 120 -6.38 -3.00 -12.00
C THR A 120 -5.83 -3.06 -10.58
N ALA A 121 -5.99 -1.99 -9.82
CA ALA A 121 -5.79 -1.97 -8.37
C ALA A 121 -7.13 -1.90 -7.66
N CYS A 122 -7.32 -2.75 -6.66
CA CYS A 122 -8.50 -2.80 -5.80
C CYS A 122 -8.12 -2.41 -4.37
N ALA A 123 -9.08 -1.86 -3.64
CA ALA A 123 -8.89 -1.53 -2.22
C ALA A 123 -10.19 -1.77 -1.45
N GLY A 124 -10.11 -2.47 -0.32
CA GLY A 124 -11.19 -2.60 0.66
C GLY A 124 -11.01 -1.59 1.79
N VAL A 125 -12.07 -0.89 2.15
CA VAL A 125 -12.05 0.12 3.22
C VAL A 125 -13.19 -0.15 4.18
N THR A 126 -12.89 -0.42 5.45
CA THR A 126 -13.91 -0.51 6.49
C THR A 126 -14.61 0.83 6.68
N LEU A 127 -15.94 0.82 6.69
CA LEU A 127 -16.76 2.02 6.79
C LEU A 127 -17.36 2.20 8.21
N PRO A 128 -17.55 3.47 8.65
CA PRO A 128 -17.15 4.71 8.00
C PRO A 128 -15.66 5.00 8.13
N ASN A 129 -15.00 5.40 7.06
CA ASN A 129 -13.61 5.88 7.06
C ASN A 129 -13.42 6.99 6.01
N THR A 130 -13.92 8.18 6.32
CA THR A 130 -13.93 9.32 5.39
C THR A 130 -12.52 9.66 4.88
N ALA A 131 -11.50 9.59 5.72
CA ALA A 131 -10.13 9.92 5.33
C ALA A 131 -9.58 8.96 4.28
N SER A 132 -9.80 7.65 4.45
CA SER A 132 -9.38 6.63 3.48
C SER A 132 -10.17 6.75 2.18
N VAL A 133 -11.50 6.90 2.26
CA VAL A 133 -12.36 7.07 1.08
C VAL A 133 -11.93 8.28 0.25
N GLN A 134 -11.72 9.44 0.90
CA GLN A 134 -11.26 10.66 0.21
C GLN A 134 -9.87 10.48 -0.41
N MET A 135 -8.96 9.80 0.26
CA MET A 135 -7.63 9.52 -0.29
C MET A 135 -7.74 8.63 -1.53
N HIS A 136 -8.51 7.54 -1.47
CA HIS A 136 -8.70 6.66 -2.63
C HIS A 136 -9.37 7.40 -3.80
N ALA A 137 -10.40 8.21 -3.54
CA ALA A 137 -11.02 9.05 -4.58
C ALA A 137 -10.01 10.03 -5.20
N ALA A 138 -9.18 10.70 -4.39
CA ALA A 138 -8.13 11.60 -4.86
C ALA A 138 -7.03 10.87 -5.66
N MET A 139 -6.84 9.57 -5.40
CA MET A 139 -5.95 8.70 -6.16
C MET A 139 -6.61 8.07 -7.40
N GLY A 140 -7.84 8.45 -7.73
CA GLY A 140 -8.55 8.02 -8.94
C GLY A 140 -9.28 6.69 -8.82
N PHE A 141 -9.49 6.19 -7.60
CA PHE A 141 -10.35 5.03 -7.37
C PHE A 141 -11.83 5.42 -7.51
N LYS A 142 -12.62 4.47 -7.96
CA LYS A 142 -14.08 4.55 -8.02
C LYS A 142 -14.68 3.48 -7.12
N GLU A 143 -15.79 3.80 -6.47
CA GLU A 143 -16.52 2.82 -5.68
C GLU A 143 -17.14 1.75 -6.60
N VAL A 144 -16.96 0.50 -6.20
CA VAL A 144 -17.54 -0.68 -6.86
C VAL A 144 -18.82 -1.11 -6.17
N GLY A 145 -18.84 -1.04 -4.84
CA GLY A 145 -19.97 -1.41 -4.01
C GLY A 145 -19.59 -1.59 -2.55
N VAL A 146 -20.57 -1.93 -1.73
CA VAL A 146 -20.42 -2.11 -0.28
C VAL A 146 -20.85 -3.52 0.11
N TYR A 147 -20.01 -4.20 0.87
CA TYR A 147 -20.38 -5.41 1.60
C TYR A 147 -20.91 -5.01 2.97
N HIS A 148 -22.22 -5.23 3.18
CA HIS A 148 -22.86 -4.86 4.43
C HIS A 148 -22.66 -5.94 5.48
N ASP A 149 -22.40 -5.52 6.72
CA ASP A 149 -22.27 -6.39 7.89
C ASP A 149 -21.29 -7.58 7.67
N VAL A 150 -20.19 -7.35 6.94
CA VAL A 150 -19.28 -8.43 6.53
C VAL A 150 -18.21 -8.75 7.58
N GLY A 151 -17.88 -7.81 8.47
CA GLY A 151 -16.89 -7.99 9.52
C GLY A 151 -17.43 -7.71 10.92
N TYR A 152 -17.08 -8.55 11.90
CA TYR A 152 -17.49 -8.36 13.29
C TYR A 152 -16.29 -8.02 14.16
N LYS A 153 -16.30 -6.85 14.79
CA LYS A 153 -15.22 -6.39 15.68
C LYS A 153 -15.74 -5.38 16.72
N PHE A 154 -15.19 -5.43 17.92
CA PHE A 154 -15.60 -4.56 19.04
C PHE A 154 -17.11 -4.56 19.30
N GLY A 155 -17.74 -5.74 19.21
CA GLY A 155 -19.16 -5.91 19.53
C GLY A 155 -20.13 -5.40 18.45
N LYS A 156 -19.65 -5.09 17.24
CA LYS A 156 -20.45 -4.56 16.14
C LYS A 156 -20.10 -5.21 14.80
N TRP A 157 -21.09 -5.26 13.92
CA TRP A 157 -20.90 -5.56 12.51
C TRP A 157 -20.45 -4.28 11.77
N HIS A 158 -19.64 -4.46 10.75
CA HIS A 158 -19.05 -3.38 9.98
C HIS A 158 -19.15 -3.65 8.48
N ASP A 159 -19.39 -2.58 7.74
CA ASP A 159 -19.40 -2.57 6.29
C ASP A 159 -17.98 -2.42 5.73
N VAL A 160 -17.78 -2.95 4.53
CA VAL A 160 -16.55 -2.75 3.74
C VAL A 160 -16.93 -2.20 2.37
N GLY A 161 -16.50 -0.98 2.09
CA GLY A 161 -16.55 -0.40 0.74
C GLY A 161 -15.41 -0.92 -0.12
N TRP A 162 -15.73 -1.35 -1.34
CA TRP A 162 -14.76 -1.78 -2.33
C TRP A 162 -14.58 -0.70 -3.40
N TYR A 163 -13.33 -0.45 -3.72
CA TYR A 163 -12.92 0.58 -4.66
C TYR A 163 -11.97 -0.02 -5.69
N GLU A 164 -12.06 0.44 -6.94
CA GLU A 164 -11.15 0.01 -8.00
C GLU A 164 -10.55 1.20 -8.74
N ARG A 165 -9.36 1.00 -9.28
CA ARG A 165 -8.67 1.93 -10.16
C ARG A 165 -8.05 1.19 -11.34
N SER A 166 -8.33 1.65 -12.57
CA SER A 166 -7.56 1.22 -13.74
C SER A 166 -6.14 1.81 -13.66
N LEU A 167 -5.12 0.95 -13.71
CA LEU A 167 -3.71 1.33 -13.73
C LEU A 167 -3.23 1.60 -15.16
N ALA A 168 -3.68 0.78 -16.10
CA ALA A 168 -3.33 0.88 -17.52
C ALA A 168 -4.48 0.34 -18.38
N ALA A 169 -4.46 0.66 -19.67
CA ALA A 169 -5.45 0.15 -20.63
C ALA A 169 -5.42 -1.38 -20.68
N HIS A 170 -6.61 -1.98 -20.75
CA HIS A 170 -6.74 -3.41 -21.00
C HIS A 170 -6.43 -3.69 -22.49
N VAL A 171 -5.58 -4.68 -22.71
CA VAL A 171 -5.18 -5.13 -24.05
C VAL A 171 -5.64 -6.57 -24.27
N LEU A 172 -5.81 -6.95 -25.54
CA LEU A 172 -6.00 -8.34 -25.90
C LEU A 172 -4.69 -9.10 -25.65
N GLU A 173 -4.79 -10.31 -25.10
CA GLU A 173 -3.63 -11.16 -24.79
C GLU A 173 -2.56 -10.43 -23.95
N PRO A 174 -2.90 -9.99 -22.72
CA PRO A 174 -1.94 -9.30 -21.88
C PRO A 174 -0.80 -10.23 -21.48
N PRO A 175 0.46 -9.76 -21.51
CA PRO A 175 1.59 -10.55 -21.03
C PRO A 175 1.44 -10.85 -19.54
N GLU A 176 2.07 -11.94 -19.08
CA GLU A 176 2.12 -12.28 -17.66
C GLU A 176 2.79 -11.15 -16.87
N PRO A 177 2.27 -10.81 -15.67
CA PRO A 177 2.94 -9.84 -14.80
C PRO A 177 4.33 -10.30 -14.37
N VAL A 178 5.30 -9.39 -14.47
CA VAL A 178 6.68 -9.65 -14.08
C VAL A 178 6.82 -9.57 -12.56
N PRO A 179 7.49 -10.53 -11.89
CA PRO A 179 7.78 -10.44 -10.46
C PRO A 179 8.58 -9.19 -10.09
N PHE A 180 8.24 -8.55 -8.97
CA PHE A 180 8.91 -7.31 -8.55
C PHE A 180 10.43 -7.43 -8.40
N PRO A 181 11.02 -8.53 -7.89
CA PRO A 181 12.48 -8.66 -7.79
C PRO A 181 13.23 -8.46 -9.10
N GLU A 182 12.62 -8.79 -10.24
CA GLU A 182 13.23 -8.58 -11.56
C GLU A 182 13.31 -7.09 -11.96
N LEU A 183 12.49 -6.24 -11.35
CA LEU A 183 12.42 -4.81 -11.64
C LEU A 183 13.05 -3.92 -10.56
N ALA A 184 13.19 -4.39 -9.33
CA ALA A 184 13.51 -3.60 -8.14
C ALA A 184 14.77 -2.72 -8.30
N GLY A 185 15.81 -3.21 -8.97
CA GLY A 185 17.06 -2.49 -9.19
C GLY A 185 17.09 -1.58 -10.43
N THR A 186 16.02 -1.56 -11.23
CA THR A 186 16.01 -0.86 -12.52
C THR A 186 15.98 0.67 -12.37
N THR A 187 16.44 1.37 -13.41
CA THR A 187 16.37 2.83 -13.49
C THR A 187 14.93 3.34 -13.47
N HIS A 188 13.98 2.58 -14.00
CA HIS A 188 12.55 2.92 -14.00
C HIS A 188 11.97 2.96 -12.59
N VAL A 189 12.26 1.95 -11.76
CA VAL A 189 11.83 1.92 -10.35
C VAL A 189 12.47 3.05 -9.55
N LYS A 190 13.78 3.28 -9.72
CA LYS A 190 14.47 4.41 -9.06
C LYS A 190 13.88 5.76 -9.46
N ALA A 191 13.54 5.94 -10.73
CA ALA A 191 12.89 7.16 -11.22
C ALA A 191 11.47 7.32 -10.66
N ALA A 192 10.69 6.24 -10.49
CA ALA A 192 9.38 6.28 -9.84
C ALA A 192 9.49 6.76 -8.38
N PHE A 193 10.47 6.26 -7.62
CA PHE A 193 10.72 6.73 -6.25
C PHE A 193 11.06 8.22 -6.20
N ALA A 194 11.97 8.69 -7.07
CA ALA A 194 12.38 10.10 -7.11
C ALA A 194 11.20 11.04 -7.43
N ARG A 195 10.40 10.68 -8.44
CA ARG A 195 9.19 11.47 -8.79
C ARG A 195 8.20 11.54 -7.66
N ALA A 196 7.92 10.40 -7.05
CA ALA A 196 6.95 10.30 -5.98
C ALA A 196 7.39 11.05 -4.70
N ALA A 197 8.68 10.98 -4.35
CA ALA A 197 9.23 11.71 -3.21
C ALA A 197 9.03 13.23 -3.34
N GLY A 198 9.07 13.79 -4.55
CA GLY A 198 8.78 15.19 -4.82
C GLY A 198 7.35 15.66 -4.52
N LEU A 199 6.43 14.73 -4.24
CA LEU A 199 5.03 15.04 -3.84
C LEU A 199 4.87 15.29 -2.33
N ILE A 200 5.90 14.99 -1.55
CA ILE A 200 5.86 15.10 -0.09
C ILE A 200 6.19 16.54 0.31
N LYS A 201 5.36 17.09 1.19
CA LYS A 201 5.58 18.44 1.71
C LYS A 201 6.71 18.41 2.75
N SER A 202 7.71 19.26 2.55
CA SER A 202 8.69 19.56 3.60
C SER A 202 7.97 20.14 4.82
N THR A 203 8.41 19.74 5.99
CA THR A 203 7.89 20.25 7.27
C THR A 203 8.48 21.61 7.57
#